data_cc1de456e8eac524461520e50fbdae03
#
_entry.id   cc1de456e8eac524461520e50fbdae03
#
_cell.length_a   1.000
_cell.length_b   1.000
_cell.length_c   1.000
_cell.angle_alpha   90.00
_cell.angle_beta   90.00
_cell.angle_gamma   90.00
#
_symmetry.space_group_name_H-M   'P 1'
#
loop_
_entity.id
_entity.type
_entity.pdbx_description
1 polymer ?
#
loop_
_entity_poly.entity_id
_entity_poly.type
_entity_poly.pdbx_seq_one_letter_code
_entity_poly.pdbx_strand_id
1 'polypeptide(L)'
;MILSSLVHTDFQPYLLPNTDAWALPGDKALELLVYLEQQGVRQIYCVPPVKVENEGNAFSFLKDAFQYLQQQYSGNISLRLSARYRLDEGFPALLEKGDLLTIGGWKELLVDVSPLQQPEGLSEMIHAICRSGYIPVLMQPERSLYWGTEDYLHLRESGCRLMLNLYSLFGYNGDGALNYSRMLLRKECYTYLCSGREDTKVMRYGESFSIEDDDDLAMKLHAR
;
A
#
# COMPACT_ATOMS: atom_id res chain seq x y z
N MET A 1 8.61 -13.44 -15.19
CA MET A 1 9.22 -13.04 -13.87
C MET A 1 8.33 -13.58 -12.77
N ILE A 2 8.88 -14.32 -11.84
CA ILE A 2 8.11 -14.87 -10.71
C ILE A 2 8.05 -13.77 -9.64
N LEU A 3 6.84 -13.42 -9.18
CA LEU A 3 6.61 -12.36 -8.18
C LEU A 3 7.40 -12.62 -6.88
N SER A 4 7.69 -13.89 -6.58
CA SER A 4 8.48 -14.34 -5.44
C SER A 4 9.88 -13.74 -5.34
N SER A 5 10.43 -13.25 -6.45
CA SER A 5 11.76 -12.61 -6.46
C SER A 5 11.70 -11.11 -6.12
N LEU A 6 10.52 -10.51 -6.12
CA LEU A 6 10.35 -9.06 -5.97
C LEU A 6 9.67 -8.67 -4.65
N VAL A 7 8.72 -9.46 -4.16
CA VAL A 7 7.89 -9.08 -2.99
C VAL A 7 8.01 -10.15 -1.92
N HIS A 8 8.89 -9.92 -0.95
CA HIS A 8 8.95 -10.75 0.26
C HIS A 8 8.05 -10.21 1.38
N THR A 9 7.86 -8.90 1.42
CA THR A 9 6.94 -8.20 2.33
C THR A 9 5.86 -7.51 1.51
N ASP A 10 4.60 -7.78 1.80
CA ASP A 10 3.46 -7.21 1.08
C ASP A 10 2.54 -6.41 1.99
N PHE A 11 1.71 -5.55 1.39
CA PHE A 11 0.80 -4.63 2.08
C PHE A 11 -0.61 -4.83 1.54
N GLN A 12 -1.49 -5.41 2.38
CA GLN A 12 -2.81 -5.86 1.96
C GLN A 12 -3.92 -5.07 2.68
N PRO A 13 -4.67 -4.22 1.94
CA PRO A 13 -5.66 -3.33 2.55
C PRO A 13 -6.97 -4.03 2.94
N TYR A 14 -7.31 -5.15 2.31
CA TYR A 14 -8.65 -5.75 2.42
C TYR A 14 -8.67 -7.15 3.03
N LEU A 15 -7.56 -7.58 3.64
CA LEU A 15 -7.44 -8.90 4.27
C LEU A 15 -8.25 -9.07 5.56
N LEU A 16 -8.53 -7.99 6.28
CA LEU A 16 -9.24 -8.08 7.56
C LEU A 16 -10.76 -8.08 7.33
N PRO A 17 -11.47 -9.19 7.59
CA PRO A 17 -12.90 -9.29 7.33
C PRO A 17 -13.67 -8.24 8.14
N ASN A 18 -14.72 -7.69 7.53
CA ASN A 18 -15.66 -6.74 8.11
C ASN A 18 -15.08 -5.36 8.51
N THR A 19 -13.84 -5.05 8.15
CA THR A 19 -13.21 -3.77 8.50
C THR A 19 -13.52 -2.64 7.52
N ASP A 20 -13.94 -2.99 6.30
CA ASP A 20 -14.28 -2.04 5.23
C ASP A 20 -15.30 -2.69 4.28
N ALA A 21 -16.00 -1.88 3.49
CA ALA A 21 -16.97 -2.38 2.49
C ALA A 21 -16.31 -3.24 1.39
N TRP A 22 -15.00 -3.09 1.18
CA TRP A 22 -14.20 -3.84 0.23
C TRP A 22 -13.42 -5.00 0.88
N ALA A 23 -13.52 -5.16 2.21
CA ALA A 23 -12.83 -6.23 2.92
C ALA A 23 -13.27 -7.61 2.39
N LEU A 24 -12.29 -8.49 2.21
CA LEU A 24 -12.55 -9.86 1.76
C LEU A 24 -13.34 -10.64 2.82
N PRO A 25 -14.27 -11.50 2.43
CA PRO A 25 -14.79 -12.53 3.31
C PRO A 25 -13.65 -13.39 3.87
N GLY A 26 -13.82 -13.95 5.07
CA GLY A 26 -12.75 -14.67 5.76
C GLY A 26 -12.16 -15.83 4.97
N ASP A 27 -13.00 -16.62 4.27
CA ASP A 27 -12.56 -17.70 3.37
C ASP A 27 -11.70 -17.17 2.21
N LYS A 28 -12.07 -16.03 1.62
CA LYS A 28 -11.32 -15.38 0.54
C LYS A 28 -10.02 -14.75 1.01
N ALA A 29 -10.01 -14.20 2.22
CA ALA A 29 -8.78 -13.70 2.83
C ALA A 29 -7.76 -14.84 3.05
N LEU A 30 -8.21 -16.00 3.54
CA LEU A 30 -7.36 -17.18 3.70
C LEU A 30 -6.88 -17.74 2.36
N GLU A 31 -7.74 -17.80 1.34
CA GLU A 31 -7.38 -18.19 -0.02
C GLU A 31 -6.28 -17.29 -0.59
N LEU A 32 -6.40 -15.97 -0.41
CA LEU A 32 -5.38 -15.00 -0.83
C LEU A 32 -4.06 -15.20 -0.09
N LEU A 33 -4.09 -15.44 1.23
CA LEU A 33 -2.88 -15.70 2.02
C LEU A 33 -2.15 -16.96 1.53
N VAL A 34 -2.86 -18.07 1.31
CA VAL A 34 -2.28 -19.30 0.76
C VAL A 34 -1.64 -19.05 -0.60
N TYR A 35 -2.31 -18.31 -1.47
CA TYR A 35 -1.77 -17.97 -2.77
C TYR A 35 -0.50 -17.12 -2.66
N LEU A 36 -0.51 -16.05 -1.84
CA LEU A 36 0.67 -15.19 -1.65
C LEU A 36 1.85 -15.95 -1.06
N GLU A 37 1.59 -16.90 -0.14
CA GLU A 37 2.62 -17.79 0.40
C GLU A 37 3.27 -18.65 -0.70
N GLN A 38 2.46 -19.24 -1.58
CA GLN A 38 2.95 -19.99 -2.75
C GLN A 38 3.76 -19.11 -3.70
N GLN A 39 3.45 -17.82 -3.79
CA GLN A 39 4.21 -16.84 -4.57
C GLN A 39 5.48 -16.34 -3.84
N GLY A 40 5.83 -16.90 -2.68
CA GLY A 40 7.07 -16.57 -1.96
C GLY A 40 7.00 -15.39 -1.02
N VAL A 41 5.83 -14.79 -0.78
CA VAL A 41 5.63 -13.77 0.24
C VAL A 41 5.87 -14.39 1.62
N ARG A 42 6.63 -13.69 2.47
CA ARG A 42 7.03 -14.14 3.81
C ARG A 42 6.41 -13.31 4.92
N GLN A 43 6.09 -12.06 4.64
CA GLN A 43 5.49 -11.13 5.59
C GLN A 43 4.37 -10.35 4.91
N ILE A 44 3.28 -10.14 5.62
CA ILE A 44 2.17 -9.28 5.18
C ILE A 44 1.82 -8.30 6.29
N TYR A 45 1.79 -7.02 5.92
CA TYR A 45 1.10 -6.01 6.70
C TYR A 45 -0.36 -5.93 6.26
N CYS A 46 -1.27 -6.26 7.18
CA CYS A 46 -2.69 -5.96 7.01
C CYS A 46 -2.87 -4.46 7.26
N VAL A 47 -3.27 -3.73 6.22
CA VAL A 47 -3.33 -2.26 6.21
C VAL A 47 -4.74 -1.75 5.87
N PRO A 48 -5.75 -2.08 6.69
CA PRO A 48 -7.13 -1.64 6.44
C PRO A 48 -7.19 -0.11 6.34
N PRO A 49 -8.06 0.43 5.46
CA PRO A 49 -8.23 1.87 5.33
C PRO A 49 -8.88 2.45 6.58
N VAL A 50 -8.29 3.52 7.12
CA VAL A 50 -8.83 4.27 8.26
C VAL A 50 -9.25 5.66 7.80
N LYS A 51 -10.51 6.01 8.08
CA LYS A 51 -11.10 7.32 7.88
C LYS A 51 -11.80 7.73 9.17
N VAL A 52 -11.89 9.04 9.42
CA VAL A 52 -12.57 9.57 10.61
C VAL A 52 -14.04 9.14 10.68
N GLU A 53 -14.72 9.08 9.54
CA GLU A 53 -16.14 8.76 9.43
C GLU A 53 -16.50 7.31 9.77
N ASN A 54 -15.52 6.41 9.79
CA ASN A 54 -15.76 4.99 10.04
C ASN A 54 -15.57 4.67 11.53
N GLU A 55 -16.62 4.77 12.33
CA GLU A 55 -16.60 4.34 13.74
C GLU A 55 -16.17 2.87 13.93
N GLY A 56 -16.43 2.01 12.94
CA GLY A 56 -15.95 0.63 12.91
C GLY A 56 -14.44 0.45 12.77
N ASN A 57 -13.68 1.51 12.49
CA ASN A 57 -12.22 1.53 12.41
C ASN A 57 -11.54 1.94 13.74
N ALA A 58 -12.25 1.87 14.85
CA ALA A 58 -11.59 1.98 16.15
C ALA A 58 -10.47 0.93 16.23
N PHE A 59 -9.29 1.30 16.69
CA PHE A 59 -8.12 0.41 16.74
C PHE A 59 -8.37 -0.90 17.48
N SER A 60 -9.26 -0.92 18.49
CA SER A 60 -9.71 -2.16 19.13
C SER A 60 -10.35 -3.12 18.14
N PHE A 61 -11.27 -2.63 17.31
CA PHE A 61 -11.95 -3.44 16.30
C PHE A 61 -10.99 -4.02 15.24
N LEU A 62 -10.01 -3.21 14.79
CA LEU A 62 -8.97 -3.70 13.87
C LEU A 62 -8.09 -4.76 14.52
N LYS A 63 -7.75 -4.60 15.79
CA LYS A 63 -7.00 -5.61 16.56
C LYS A 63 -7.77 -6.92 16.69
N ASP A 64 -9.06 -6.86 16.98
CA ASP A 64 -9.91 -8.05 17.10
C ASP A 64 -10.05 -8.79 15.76
N ALA A 65 -10.28 -8.05 14.66
CA ALA A 65 -10.33 -8.62 13.31
C ALA A 65 -8.99 -9.24 12.90
N PHE A 66 -7.87 -8.63 13.28
CA PHE A 66 -6.53 -9.14 13.03
C PHE A 66 -6.25 -10.41 13.84
N GLN A 67 -6.59 -10.46 15.13
CA GLN A 67 -6.45 -11.63 15.95
C GLN A 67 -7.29 -12.79 15.43
N TYR A 68 -8.51 -12.51 14.98
CA TYR A 68 -9.37 -13.51 14.33
C TYR A 68 -8.69 -14.10 13.09
N LEU A 69 -8.18 -13.26 12.19
CA LEU A 69 -7.47 -13.75 10.99
C LEU A 69 -6.24 -14.58 11.36
N GLN A 70 -5.46 -14.15 12.35
CA GLN A 70 -4.28 -14.89 12.82
C GLN A 70 -4.63 -16.29 13.36
N GLN A 71 -5.75 -16.43 14.07
CA GLN A 71 -6.21 -17.71 14.61
C GLN A 71 -6.69 -18.67 13.50
N GLN A 72 -7.22 -18.13 12.38
CA GLN A 72 -7.70 -18.95 11.27
C GLN A 72 -6.59 -19.33 10.27
N TYR A 73 -5.52 -18.54 10.20
CA TYR A 73 -4.42 -18.79 9.26
C TYR A 73 -3.35 -19.69 9.88
N SER A 74 -3.10 -20.85 9.26
CA SER A 74 -2.12 -21.86 9.73
C SER A 74 -0.85 -21.93 8.84
N GLY A 75 -0.69 -21.00 7.88
CA GLY A 75 0.49 -20.95 7.00
C GLY A 75 1.70 -20.26 7.65
N ASN A 76 2.75 -20.02 6.84
CA ASN A 76 4.05 -19.55 7.34
C ASN A 76 4.27 -18.03 7.12
N ILE A 77 3.31 -17.29 6.58
CA ILE A 77 3.45 -15.84 6.42
C ILE A 77 3.37 -15.17 7.80
N SER A 78 4.35 -14.33 8.12
CA SER A 78 4.30 -13.46 9.30
C SER A 78 3.29 -12.33 9.07
N LEU A 79 2.15 -12.37 9.76
CA LEU A 79 1.14 -11.32 9.70
C LEU A 79 1.45 -10.20 10.69
N ARG A 80 1.31 -8.96 10.24
CA ARG A 80 1.47 -7.73 11.04
C ARG A 80 0.26 -6.82 10.84
N LEU A 81 -0.20 -6.19 11.92
CA LEU A 81 -1.24 -5.18 11.83
C LEU A 81 -0.60 -3.80 11.64
N SER A 82 -1.13 -3.05 10.71
CA SER A 82 -0.91 -1.62 10.50
C SER A 82 -2.21 -0.99 10.02
N ALA A 83 -2.17 0.21 9.46
CA ALA A 83 -3.32 0.87 8.86
C ALA A 83 -2.87 1.78 7.71
N ARG A 84 -3.80 2.06 6.81
CA ARG A 84 -3.64 3.02 5.73
C ARG A 84 -4.57 4.21 5.99
N TYR A 85 -4.01 5.40 6.10
CA TYR A 85 -4.73 6.62 6.44
C TYR A 85 -5.01 7.45 5.20
N ARG A 86 -6.29 7.77 4.96
CA ARG A 86 -6.69 8.70 3.91
C ARG A 86 -6.28 10.11 4.31
N LEU A 87 -5.48 10.78 3.46
CA LEU A 87 -5.19 12.20 3.61
C LEU A 87 -6.38 13.01 3.08
N ASP A 88 -7.27 13.36 3.97
CA ASP A 88 -8.46 14.17 3.73
C ASP A 88 -8.65 15.16 4.90
N GLU A 89 -9.76 15.89 4.90
CA GLU A 89 -10.08 16.89 5.91
C GLU A 89 -10.15 16.32 7.34
N GLY A 90 -10.42 15.04 7.50
CA GLY A 90 -10.48 14.37 8.79
C GLY A 90 -9.11 13.94 9.34
N PHE A 91 -8.10 13.80 8.48
CA PHE A 91 -6.80 13.25 8.86
C PHE A 91 -6.07 14.05 9.96
N PRO A 92 -6.08 15.41 9.98
CA PRO A 92 -5.43 16.17 11.05
C PRO A 92 -5.90 15.80 12.45
N ALA A 93 -7.20 15.53 12.62
CA ALA A 93 -7.75 15.11 13.91
C ALA A 93 -7.26 13.71 14.34
N LEU A 94 -7.07 12.79 13.39
CA LEU A 94 -6.46 11.47 13.64
C LEU A 94 -4.99 11.61 14.07
N LEU A 95 -4.24 12.47 13.39
CA LEU A 95 -2.83 12.70 13.69
C LEU A 95 -2.66 13.31 15.09
N GLU A 96 -3.53 14.24 15.49
CA GLU A 96 -3.51 14.87 16.80
C GLU A 96 -3.76 13.88 17.95
N LYS A 97 -4.66 12.89 17.75
CA LYS A 97 -4.89 11.81 18.72
C LYS A 97 -3.65 10.95 18.98
N GLY A 98 -2.76 10.82 17.99
CA GLY A 98 -1.44 10.22 18.14
C GLY A 98 -1.41 8.70 18.30
N ASP A 99 -2.54 8.00 18.39
CA ASP A 99 -2.60 6.52 18.48
C ASP A 99 -2.68 5.91 17.08
N LEU A 100 -1.60 6.06 16.28
CA LEU A 100 -1.55 5.62 14.90
C LEU A 100 -0.77 4.31 14.76
N LEU A 101 -1.33 3.39 13.96
CA LEU A 101 -0.66 2.14 13.59
C LEU A 101 0.35 2.42 12.45
N THR A 102 1.60 2.01 12.66
CA THR A 102 2.72 2.25 11.74
C THR A 102 3.26 0.93 11.19
N ILE A 103 4.05 1.00 10.12
CA ILE A 103 4.78 -0.15 9.59
C ILE A 103 6.18 -0.24 10.22
N GLY A 104 6.57 -1.47 10.57
CA GLY A 104 7.87 -1.72 11.21
C GLY A 104 8.02 -1.00 12.55
N GLY A 105 9.22 -0.90 13.05
CA GLY A 105 9.55 -0.14 14.27
C GLY A 105 9.95 1.33 13.98
N TRP A 106 9.73 1.85 12.78
CA TRP A 106 10.37 3.05 12.24
C TRP A 106 9.48 4.29 12.17
N LYS A 107 8.29 4.26 12.80
CA LYS A 107 7.30 5.37 12.73
C LYS A 107 6.87 5.72 11.30
N GLU A 108 6.90 4.77 10.39
CA GLU A 108 6.42 4.94 9.02
C GLU A 108 4.90 4.82 8.99
N LEU A 109 4.26 5.85 8.48
CA LEU A 109 2.81 5.97 8.42
C LEU A 109 2.35 5.78 6.98
N LEU A 110 1.61 4.69 6.72
CA LEU A 110 1.02 4.48 5.40
C LEU A 110 -0.13 5.44 5.17
N VAL A 111 -0.03 6.20 4.09
CA VAL A 111 -1.04 7.18 3.70
C VAL A 111 -1.48 6.94 2.26
N ASP A 112 -2.69 7.34 1.94
CA ASP A 112 -3.18 7.39 0.57
C ASP A 112 -3.95 8.68 0.29
N VAL A 113 -4.14 8.96 -1.00
CA VAL A 113 -4.93 10.09 -1.50
C VAL A 113 -6.01 9.59 -2.45
N SER A 114 -7.01 10.41 -2.71
CA SER A 114 -7.98 10.12 -3.78
C SER A 114 -7.25 10.03 -5.13
N PRO A 115 -7.50 9.02 -5.97
CA PRO A 115 -6.96 9.00 -7.33
C PRO A 115 -7.65 10.00 -8.27
N LEU A 116 -8.76 10.62 -7.84
CA LEU A 116 -9.59 11.50 -8.68
C LEU A 116 -9.19 12.97 -8.59
N GLN A 117 -8.77 13.41 -7.40
CA GLN A 117 -8.40 14.80 -7.15
C GLN A 117 -7.42 14.92 -6.00
N GLN A 118 -6.57 15.92 -6.05
CA GLN A 118 -5.66 16.25 -4.96
C GLN A 118 -6.46 16.74 -3.75
N PRO A 119 -6.16 16.22 -2.53
CA PRO A 119 -6.76 16.73 -1.32
C PRO A 119 -6.28 18.17 -1.06
N GLU A 120 -7.15 18.99 -0.52
CA GLU A 120 -6.77 20.32 -0.03
C GLU A 120 -5.78 20.18 1.14
N GLY A 121 -4.80 21.06 1.23
CA GLY A 121 -3.81 21.05 2.30
C GLY A 121 -2.88 19.83 2.31
N LEU A 122 -2.68 19.12 1.18
CA LEU A 122 -1.82 17.94 1.11
C LEU A 122 -0.41 18.22 1.65
N SER A 123 0.20 19.33 1.23
CA SER A 123 1.56 19.70 1.65
C SER A 123 1.62 19.93 3.16
N GLU A 124 0.63 20.63 3.70
CA GLU A 124 0.48 20.90 5.13
C GLU A 124 0.32 19.61 5.94
N MET A 125 -0.47 18.65 5.44
CA MET A 125 -0.64 17.34 6.07
C MET A 125 0.67 16.53 6.06
N ILE A 126 1.39 16.47 4.95
CA ILE A 126 2.70 15.81 4.86
C ILE A 126 3.68 16.43 5.86
N HIS A 127 3.78 17.77 5.90
CA HIS A 127 4.62 18.45 6.87
C HIS A 127 4.19 18.21 8.33
N ALA A 128 2.88 18.12 8.60
CA ALA A 128 2.36 17.82 9.94
C ALA A 128 2.76 16.41 10.37
N ILE A 129 2.67 15.40 9.48
CA ILE A 129 3.14 14.04 9.73
C ILE A 129 4.62 14.04 10.12
N CYS A 130 5.46 14.71 9.33
CA CYS A 130 6.90 14.79 9.59
C CYS A 130 7.21 15.50 10.92
N ARG A 131 6.54 16.60 11.24
CA ARG A 131 6.70 17.32 12.51
C ARG A 131 6.27 16.49 13.72
N SER A 132 5.29 15.61 13.55
CA SER A 132 4.86 14.65 14.59
C SER A 132 5.82 13.48 14.78
N GLY A 133 6.94 13.47 14.05
CA GLY A 133 7.99 12.45 14.12
C GLY A 133 7.66 11.17 13.37
N TYR A 134 6.67 11.19 12.45
CA TYR A 134 6.39 10.10 11.53
C TYR A 134 7.02 10.34 10.15
N ILE A 135 7.18 9.27 9.39
CA ILE A 135 7.62 9.29 8.00
C ILE A 135 6.42 8.88 7.13
N PRO A 136 5.84 9.79 6.33
CA PRO A 136 4.74 9.42 5.45
C PRO A 136 5.21 8.50 4.34
N VAL A 137 4.45 7.42 4.09
CA VAL A 137 4.66 6.49 2.98
C VAL A 137 3.40 6.49 2.13
N LEU A 138 3.45 7.15 0.98
CA LEU A 138 2.31 7.29 0.08
C LEU A 138 2.16 6.04 -0.79
N MET A 139 1.02 5.36 -0.63
CA MET A 139 0.69 4.16 -1.38
C MET A 139 0.17 4.50 -2.77
N GLN A 140 0.67 3.78 -3.78
CA GLN A 140 0.18 3.81 -5.16
C GLN A 140 0.09 5.23 -5.76
N PRO A 141 1.13 6.08 -5.61
CA PRO A 141 1.10 7.47 -6.08
C PRO A 141 0.89 7.57 -7.59
N GLU A 142 1.34 6.59 -8.35
CA GLU A 142 1.18 6.52 -9.81
C GLU A 142 -0.27 6.50 -10.30
N ARG A 143 -1.24 6.28 -9.41
CA ARG A 143 -2.67 6.33 -9.73
C ARG A 143 -3.25 7.74 -9.66
N SER A 144 -2.51 8.69 -9.10
CA SER A 144 -2.92 10.10 -8.98
C SER A 144 -2.56 10.88 -10.24
N LEU A 145 -3.36 10.69 -11.31
CA LEU A 145 -3.05 11.20 -12.65
C LEU A 145 -3.17 12.73 -12.79
N TYR A 146 -3.59 13.43 -11.76
CA TYR A 146 -3.62 14.91 -11.70
C TYR A 146 -2.26 15.52 -11.35
N TRP A 147 -1.28 14.72 -10.94
CA TRP A 147 0.08 15.18 -10.67
C TRP A 147 0.97 15.12 -11.91
N GLY A 148 1.85 16.11 -12.04
CA GLY A 148 2.99 16.04 -12.93
C GLY A 148 4.23 15.45 -12.25
N THR A 149 5.31 15.30 -13.01
CA THR A 149 6.58 14.74 -12.49
C THR A 149 7.12 15.53 -11.30
N GLU A 150 7.03 16.85 -11.35
CA GLU A 150 7.56 17.75 -10.31
C GLU A 150 6.82 17.59 -8.99
N ASP A 151 5.52 17.30 -9.01
CA ASP A 151 4.73 17.08 -7.79
C ASP A 151 5.23 15.86 -7.02
N TYR A 152 5.58 14.76 -7.70
CA TYR A 152 6.17 13.58 -7.07
C TYR A 152 7.54 13.84 -6.48
N LEU A 153 8.39 14.61 -7.17
CA LEU A 153 9.71 15.00 -6.67
C LEU A 153 9.57 15.88 -5.43
N HIS A 154 8.66 16.84 -5.45
CA HIS A 154 8.39 17.71 -4.32
C HIS A 154 7.87 16.93 -3.09
N LEU A 155 6.99 15.93 -3.28
CA LEU A 155 6.57 15.05 -2.18
C LEU A 155 7.76 14.34 -1.54
N ARG A 156 8.70 13.84 -2.34
CA ARG A 156 9.91 13.19 -1.81
C ARG A 156 10.82 14.15 -1.08
N GLU A 157 11.04 15.35 -1.60
CA GLU A 157 11.83 16.41 -0.95
C GLU A 157 11.20 16.83 0.38
N SER A 158 9.88 16.78 0.49
CA SER A 158 9.13 17.02 1.73
C SER A 158 9.22 15.86 2.74
N GLY A 159 10.00 14.80 2.45
CA GLY A 159 10.20 13.65 3.33
C GLY A 159 9.21 12.50 3.13
N CYS A 160 8.34 12.57 2.12
CA CYS A 160 7.41 11.50 1.80
C CYS A 160 8.11 10.38 1.02
N ARG A 161 7.94 9.12 1.45
CA ARG A 161 8.35 7.93 0.71
C ARG A 161 7.22 7.46 -0.19
N LEU A 162 7.57 6.83 -1.32
CA LEU A 162 6.58 6.36 -2.29
C LEU A 162 6.58 4.83 -2.34
N MET A 163 5.38 4.24 -2.43
CA MET A 163 5.17 2.79 -2.55
C MET A 163 4.53 2.46 -3.89
N LEU A 164 5.24 1.71 -4.73
CA LEU A 164 4.75 1.24 -6.03
C LEU A 164 3.76 0.10 -5.88
N ASN A 165 2.64 0.17 -6.61
CA ASN A 165 1.80 -0.99 -6.89
C ASN A 165 2.33 -1.70 -8.15
N LEU A 166 2.81 -2.94 -8.01
CA LEU A 166 3.37 -3.69 -9.14
C LEU A 166 2.39 -3.91 -10.29
N TYR A 167 1.08 -4.01 -10.01
CA TYR A 167 0.07 -4.13 -11.06
C TYR A 167 -0.09 -2.89 -11.92
N SER A 168 0.33 -1.71 -11.42
CA SER A 168 0.41 -0.50 -12.24
C SER A 168 1.46 -0.64 -13.36
N LEU A 169 2.60 -1.31 -13.08
CA LEU A 169 3.61 -1.61 -14.09
C LEU A 169 3.13 -2.56 -15.19
N PHE A 170 2.09 -3.34 -14.91
CA PHE A 170 1.49 -4.27 -15.85
C PHE A 170 0.26 -3.71 -16.57
N GLY A 171 -0.07 -2.43 -16.36
CA GLY A 171 -1.21 -1.77 -17.00
C GLY A 171 -2.59 -2.10 -16.41
N TYR A 172 -2.66 -2.89 -15.32
CA TYR A 172 -3.94 -3.22 -14.68
C TYR A 172 -4.72 -1.99 -14.22
N ASN A 173 -4.02 -0.96 -13.76
CA ASN A 173 -4.59 0.31 -13.31
C ASN A 173 -4.72 1.34 -14.45
N GLY A 174 -4.61 0.91 -15.72
CA GLY A 174 -4.72 1.73 -16.92
C GLY A 174 -3.41 2.36 -17.37
N ASP A 175 -3.41 2.91 -18.59
CA ASP A 175 -2.20 3.43 -19.27
C ASP A 175 -1.55 4.60 -18.52
N GLY A 176 -2.33 5.46 -17.89
CA GLY A 176 -1.82 6.57 -17.09
C GLY A 176 -0.97 6.08 -15.94
N ALA A 177 -1.49 5.15 -15.14
CA ALA A 177 -0.76 4.54 -14.03
C ALA A 177 0.47 3.75 -14.50
N LEU A 178 0.36 3.05 -15.63
CA LEU A 178 1.49 2.36 -16.27
C LEU A 178 2.62 3.34 -16.62
N ASN A 179 2.29 4.45 -17.28
CA ASN A 179 3.28 5.44 -17.69
C ASN A 179 3.96 6.11 -16.49
N TYR A 180 3.18 6.51 -15.47
CA TYR A 180 3.72 7.09 -14.25
C TYR A 180 4.55 6.10 -13.45
N SER A 181 4.11 4.85 -13.30
CA SER A 181 4.87 3.84 -12.58
C SER A 181 6.24 3.60 -13.19
N ARG A 182 6.34 3.50 -14.52
CA ARG A 182 7.60 3.35 -15.26
C ARG A 182 8.48 4.59 -15.12
N MET A 183 7.91 5.79 -15.26
CA MET A 183 8.65 7.04 -15.13
C MET A 183 9.24 7.21 -13.72
N LEU A 184 8.42 7.00 -12.67
CA LEU A 184 8.86 7.11 -11.28
C LEU A 184 9.89 6.03 -10.91
N LEU A 185 9.77 4.82 -11.47
CA LEU A 185 10.74 3.77 -11.24
C LEU A 185 12.10 4.12 -11.87
N ARG A 186 12.13 4.62 -13.13
CA ARG A 186 13.35 5.10 -13.79
C ARG A 186 14.03 6.24 -13.02
N LYS A 187 13.24 7.10 -12.39
CA LYS A 187 13.73 8.19 -11.51
C LYS A 187 14.08 7.74 -10.09
N GLU A 188 14.01 6.44 -9.80
CA GLU A 188 14.30 5.87 -8.49
C GLU A 188 13.49 6.49 -7.35
N CYS A 189 12.23 6.85 -7.64
CA CYS A 189 11.36 7.53 -6.69
C CYS A 189 10.75 6.61 -5.63
N TYR A 190 10.63 5.32 -5.90
CA TYR A 190 10.00 4.39 -4.98
C TYR A 190 10.95 3.89 -3.89
N THR A 191 10.42 3.72 -2.69
CA THR A 191 11.11 3.12 -1.54
C THR A 191 10.56 1.73 -1.26
N TYR A 192 9.27 1.51 -1.52
CA TYR A 192 8.54 0.27 -1.25
C TYR A 192 7.83 -0.24 -2.48
N LEU A 193 7.56 -1.55 -2.46
CA LEU A 193 6.72 -2.25 -3.43
C LEU A 193 5.57 -2.92 -2.68
N CYS A 194 4.37 -2.94 -3.28
CA CYS A 194 3.30 -3.85 -2.89
C CYS A 194 2.87 -4.66 -4.11
N SER A 195 2.36 -5.86 -3.88
CA SER A 195 1.92 -6.72 -4.98
C SER A 195 0.77 -6.11 -5.77
N GLY A 196 -0.05 -5.30 -5.13
CA GLY A 196 -1.29 -4.77 -5.71
C GLY A 196 -2.41 -5.80 -5.82
N ARG A 197 -2.23 -6.98 -5.24
CA ARG A 197 -3.21 -8.07 -5.27
C ARG A 197 -4.20 -7.90 -4.14
N GLU A 198 -5.27 -7.19 -4.43
CA GLU A 198 -6.30 -6.84 -3.44
C GLU A 198 -7.44 -7.88 -3.38
N ASP A 199 -7.54 -8.77 -4.38
CA ASP A 199 -8.50 -9.86 -4.41
C ASP A 199 -8.01 -11.06 -5.25
N THR A 200 -8.76 -12.19 -5.18
CA THR A 200 -8.43 -13.41 -5.92
C THR A 200 -8.60 -13.27 -7.44
N LYS A 201 -9.37 -12.30 -7.94
CA LYS A 201 -9.54 -12.08 -9.39
C LYS A 201 -8.31 -11.43 -10.00
N VAL A 202 -7.66 -10.55 -9.25
CA VAL A 202 -6.43 -9.88 -9.66
C VAL A 202 -5.26 -10.87 -9.73
N MET A 203 -5.32 -12.00 -9.00
CA MET A 203 -4.26 -13.01 -8.96
C MET A 203 -3.87 -13.54 -10.36
N ARG A 204 -4.85 -13.77 -11.24
CA ARG A 204 -4.61 -14.34 -12.58
C ARG A 204 -4.03 -13.32 -13.55
N TYR A 205 -4.22 -12.04 -13.31
CA TYR A 205 -3.77 -11.01 -14.24
C TYR A 205 -2.24 -10.93 -14.32
N GLY A 206 -1.54 -11.02 -13.17
CA GLY A 206 -0.08 -10.92 -13.11
C GLY A 206 0.69 -12.14 -13.63
N GLU A 207 0.02 -13.30 -13.82
CA GLU A 207 0.68 -14.51 -14.33
C GLU A 207 1.04 -14.42 -15.82
N SER A 208 0.37 -13.54 -16.57
CA SER A 208 0.54 -13.35 -18.00
C SER A 208 1.52 -12.22 -18.39
N PHE A 209 2.11 -11.52 -17.42
CA PHE A 209 2.98 -10.37 -17.69
C PHE A 209 4.46 -10.69 -17.49
N SER A 210 5.26 -10.24 -18.44
CA SER A 210 6.73 -10.25 -18.41
C SER A 210 7.26 -8.81 -18.48
N ILE A 211 8.26 -8.48 -17.65
CA ILE A 211 9.00 -7.22 -17.73
C ILE A 211 10.26 -7.42 -18.60
N GLU A 212 10.39 -8.58 -19.27
CA GLU A 212 11.60 -9.01 -19.98
C GLU A 212 12.00 -8.09 -21.14
N ASP A 213 11.10 -7.23 -21.60
CA ASP A 213 11.36 -6.30 -22.71
C ASP A 213 11.99 -4.96 -22.28
N ASP A 214 12.26 -4.75 -20.99
CA ASP A 214 12.89 -3.51 -20.47
C ASP A 214 13.92 -3.85 -19.38
N ASP A 215 15.15 -4.16 -19.79
CA ASP A 215 16.25 -4.57 -18.91
C ASP A 215 16.57 -3.52 -17.82
N ASP A 216 16.47 -2.21 -18.12
CA ASP A 216 16.71 -1.14 -17.15
C ASP A 216 15.63 -1.15 -16.05
N LEU A 217 14.39 -1.38 -16.43
CA LEU A 217 13.26 -1.47 -15.49
C LEU A 217 13.38 -2.69 -14.59
N ALA A 218 13.78 -3.84 -15.16
CA ALA A 218 13.98 -5.07 -14.42
C ALA A 218 15.13 -4.92 -13.40
N MET A 219 16.25 -4.32 -13.79
CA MET A 219 17.38 -4.06 -12.86
C MET A 219 16.97 -3.15 -11.71
N LYS A 220 16.21 -2.10 -11.96
CA LYS A 220 15.76 -1.16 -10.91
C LYS A 220 14.74 -1.75 -9.94
N LEU A 221 13.96 -2.74 -10.38
CA LEU A 221 13.08 -3.50 -9.50
C LEU A 221 13.87 -4.44 -8.59
N HIS A 222 14.89 -5.11 -9.10
CA HIS A 222 15.71 -6.06 -8.33
C HIS A 222 16.65 -5.37 -7.33
N ALA A 223 16.97 -4.11 -7.53
CA ALA A 223 17.80 -3.32 -6.61
C ALA A 223 17.07 -2.82 -5.36
N ARG A 224 15.78 -3.12 -5.20
CA ARG A 224 14.90 -2.73 -4.08
C ARG A 224 14.62 -3.91 -3.17
#